data_998908d3ac1801d5d12ca4829f368a36
#
_entry.id   998908d3ac1801d5d12ca4829f368a36
#
_cell.length_a   1.000
_cell.length_b   1.000
_cell.length_c   1.000
_cell.angle_alpha   90.00
_cell.angle_beta   90.00
_cell.angle_gamma   90.00
#
_symmetry.space_group_name_H-M   'P 1'
#
loop_
_entity.id
_entity.type
_entity.pdbx_description
1 polymer ?
#
loop_
_entity_poly.entity_id
_entity_poly.type
_entity_poly.pdbx_seq_one_letter_code
_entity_poly.pdbx_strand_id
1 'polypeptide(L)'
;YPEKNVPRFTGLATPAVYFSINGWEQGGGNEGQLNVNLSCDLFVVVDAAGAGVSRPEIFLRTAAADITQWIDGQQFGLTSLEPAVFIDASRDEFDPRMDDYLVWRISFTQSAAFGADPFAQINSPLNGVWLGKAPDIGRAHVDDYQLIYEAKPDE
;
A
#
# COMPACT_ATOMS: atom_id res chain seq x y z
N TYR A 1 -19.37 14.27 38.43
CA TYR A 1 -19.43 14.11 36.95
C TYR A 1 -20.08 12.77 36.69
N PRO A 2 -21.17 12.70 35.89
CA PRO A 2 -21.77 11.42 35.56
C PRO A 2 -20.77 10.66 34.66
N GLU A 3 -20.40 9.45 35.06
CA GLU A 3 -19.67 8.52 34.21
C GLU A 3 -20.49 8.37 32.91
N LYS A 4 -19.93 8.88 31.79
CA LYS A 4 -20.52 8.63 30.48
C LYS A 4 -20.42 7.13 30.25
N ASN A 5 -21.58 6.48 30.21
CA ASN A 5 -21.68 5.06 29.87
C ASN A 5 -21.23 4.90 28.40
N VAL A 6 -19.93 4.78 28.19
CA VAL A 6 -19.34 4.56 26.88
C VAL A 6 -19.66 3.12 26.52
N PRO A 7 -20.40 2.86 25.42
CA PRO A 7 -20.71 1.49 25.05
C PRO A 7 -19.40 0.72 24.79
N ARG A 8 -19.20 -0.37 25.55
CA ARG A 8 -18.05 -1.27 25.33
C ARG A 8 -18.26 -2.07 24.05
N PHE A 9 -17.17 -2.29 23.34
CA PHE A 9 -17.18 -3.26 22.25
C PHE A 9 -17.25 -4.66 22.84
N THR A 10 -18.43 -5.24 22.86
CA THR A 10 -18.64 -6.62 23.32
C THR A 10 -18.79 -7.52 22.08
N GLY A 11 -18.06 -8.63 22.07
CA GLY A 11 -18.22 -9.67 21.06
C GLY A 11 -17.38 -9.52 19.79
N LEU A 12 -16.24 -8.82 19.88
CA LEU A 12 -15.24 -8.89 18.78
C LEU A 12 -14.74 -10.33 18.63
N ALA A 13 -14.75 -10.83 17.40
CA ALA A 13 -14.07 -12.08 17.10
C ALA A 13 -12.56 -11.89 17.28
N THR A 14 -11.95 -12.66 18.17
CA THR A 14 -10.52 -12.60 18.47
C THR A 14 -9.89 -13.99 18.34
N PRO A 15 -8.59 -14.11 18.01
CA PRO A 15 -7.68 -13.03 17.63
C PRO A 15 -8.06 -12.37 16.28
N ALA A 16 -7.80 -11.07 16.14
CA ALA A 16 -8.11 -10.32 14.92
C ALA A 16 -7.02 -9.28 14.62
N VAL A 17 -6.96 -8.89 13.34
CA VAL A 17 -6.11 -7.79 12.88
C VAL A 17 -6.99 -6.78 12.16
N TYR A 18 -6.88 -5.53 12.57
CA TYR A 18 -7.56 -4.41 11.94
C TYR A 18 -6.55 -3.49 11.28
N PHE A 19 -6.91 -2.93 10.13
CA PHE A 19 -6.09 -2.01 9.38
C PHE A 19 -6.74 -0.63 9.32
N SER A 20 -5.94 0.42 9.47
CA SER A 20 -6.37 1.80 9.35
C SER A 20 -5.36 2.61 8.53
N ILE A 21 -5.88 3.47 7.65
CA ILE A 21 -5.11 4.56 7.08
C ILE A 21 -5.50 5.81 7.83
N ASN A 22 -4.56 6.38 8.60
CA ASN A 22 -4.84 7.52 9.48
C ASN A 22 -4.80 8.85 8.73
N GLY A 23 -4.12 8.88 7.59
CA GLY A 23 -3.97 10.06 6.74
C GLY A 23 -2.87 9.88 5.72
N TRP A 24 -2.65 10.92 4.95
CA TRP A 24 -1.55 10.99 4.00
C TRP A 24 -1.06 12.42 3.87
N GLU A 25 0.18 12.56 3.48
CA GLU A 25 0.83 13.82 3.17
C GLU A 25 1.46 13.77 1.79
N GLN A 26 1.84 14.92 1.27
CA GLN A 26 2.49 14.98 -0.05
C GLN A 26 3.82 14.22 0.00
N GLY A 27 3.98 13.26 -0.91
CA GLY A 27 5.21 12.52 -1.14
C GLY A 27 6.17 13.24 -2.08
N GLY A 28 7.36 12.67 -2.23
CA GLY A 28 8.35 13.12 -3.20
C GLY A 28 8.07 12.60 -4.62
N GLY A 29 8.65 13.28 -5.61
CA GLY A 29 8.52 12.90 -7.01
C GLY A 29 7.53 13.78 -7.79
N ASN A 30 7.67 13.80 -9.10
CA ASN A 30 6.83 14.59 -10.00
C ASN A 30 6.70 13.87 -11.35
N GLU A 31 6.18 12.67 -11.32
CA GLU A 31 6.05 11.82 -12.51
C GLU A 31 4.66 11.92 -13.16
N GLY A 32 3.97 13.05 -12.91
CA GLY A 32 2.64 13.29 -13.47
C GLY A 32 1.48 12.67 -12.67
N GLN A 33 1.77 11.90 -11.63
CA GLN A 33 0.81 11.41 -10.64
C GLN A 33 0.99 12.17 -9.32
N LEU A 34 -0.05 12.18 -8.49
CA LEU A 34 0.07 12.69 -7.13
C LEU A 34 0.71 11.62 -6.25
N ASN A 35 1.97 11.82 -5.89
CA ASN A 35 2.64 10.96 -4.92
C ASN A 35 2.32 11.39 -3.49
N VAL A 36 1.97 10.44 -2.65
CA VAL A 36 1.62 10.66 -1.25
C VAL A 36 2.31 9.63 -0.36
N ASN A 37 2.57 10.02 0.88
CA ASN A 37 3.01 9.11 1.93
C ASN A 37 1.81 8.82 2.83
N LEU A 38 1.38 7.58 2.86
CA LEU A 38 0.30 7.09 3.71
C LEU A 38 0.85 6.81 5.11
N SER A 39 0.11 7.23 6.14
CA SER A 39 0.32 6.81 7.53
C SER A 39 -0.66 5.70 7.86
N CYS A 40 -0.16 4.52 8.13
CA CYS A 40 -0.93 3.31 8.30
C CYS A 40 -0.69 2.66 9.66
N ASP A 41 -1.75 2.11 10.25
CA ASP A 41 -1.67 1.30 11.47
C ASP A 41 -2.33 -0.05 11.28
N LEU A 42 -1.71 -1.09 11.83
CA LEU A 42 -2.30 -2.40 12.06
C LEU A 42 -2.50 -2.59 13.56
N PHE A 43 -3.68 -3.06 13.95
CA PHE A 43 -4.01 -3.37 15.34
C PHE A 43 -4.23 -4.87 15.47
N VAL A 44 -3.37 -5.52 16.25
CA VAL A 44 -3.55 -6.92 16.62
C VAL A 44 -4.35 -6.93 17.92
N VAL A 45 -5.48 -7.62 17.92
CA VAL A 45 -6.44 -7.63 19.04
C VAL A 45 -6.65 -9.05 19.53
N VAL A 46 -6.52 -9.27 20.82
CA VAL A 46 -6.85 -10.52 21.50
C VAL A 46 -7.71 -10.27 22.72
N ASP A 47 -8.54 -11.23 23.09
CA ASP A 47 -9.32 -11.19 24.32
C ASP A 47 -8.39 -11.28 25.54
N ALA A 48 -8.51 -10.36 26.48
CA ALA A 48 -7.68 -10.32 27.70
C ALA A 48 -7.92 -11.53 28.62
N ALA A 49 -9.13 -12.11 28.59
CA ALA A 49 -9.47 -13.32 29.31
C ALA A 49 -8.93 -14.61 28.66
N GLY A 50 -8.30 -14.48 27.48
CA GLY A 50 -7.68 -15.60 26.79
C GLY A 50 -8.65 -16.49 26.02
N ALA A 51 -9.82 -15.99 25.63
CA ALA A 51 -10.73 -16.73 24.78
C ALA A 51 -10.06 -17.09 23.44
N GLY A 52 -9.87 -18.38 23.20
CA GLY A 52 -9.23 -18.91 21.99
C GLY A 52 -7.70 -18.87 21.96
N VAL A 53 -7.03 -18.30 22.97
CA VAL A 53 -5.57 -18.17 23.03
C VAL A 53 -5.06 -18.44 24.46
N SER A 54 -4.12 -19.38 24.62
CA SER A 54 -3.39 -19.51 25.87
C SER A 54 -2.30 -18.45 25.98
N ARG A 55 -2.16 -17.81 27.14
CA ARG A 55 -1.19 -16.72 27.39
C ARG A 55 -1.34 -15.56 26.39
N PRO A 56 -2.46 -14.82 26.42
CA PRO A 56 -2.79 -13.82 25.41
C PRO A 56 -1.74 -12.71 25.28
N GLU A 57 -1.06 -12.31 26.36
CA GLU A 57 0.01 -11.32 26.33
C GLU A 57 1.23 -11.77 25.52
N ILE A 58 1.64 -13.03 25.66
CA ILE A 58 2.78 -13.59 24.93
C ILE A 58 2.40 -13.76 23.47
N PHE A 59 1.23 -14.31 23.21
CA PHE A 59 0.70 -14.48 21.85
C PHE A 59 0.66 -13.13 21.14
N LEU A 60 0.11 -12.10 21.77
CA LEU A 60 -0.04 -10.77 21.18
C LEU A 60 1.32 -10.19 20.74
N ARG A 61 2.33 -10.25 21.62
CA ARG A 61 3.69 -9.75 21.31
C ARG A 61 4.36 -10.54 20.20
N THR A 62 4.21 -11.86 20.20
CA THR A 62 4.77 -12.72 19.16
C THR A 62 4.10 -12.43 17.83
N ALA A 63 2.77 -12.39 17.79
CA ALA A 63 2.03 -12.07 16.58
C ALA A 63 2.37 -10.67 16.05
N ALA A 64 2.49 -9.67 16.93
CA ALA A 64 2.90 -8.33 16.53
C ALA A 64 4.32 -8.30 15.95
N ALA A 65 5.26 -9.06 16.54
CA ALA A 65 6.62 -9.15 16.00
C ALA A 65 6.67 -9.83 14.62
N ASP A 66 5.93 -10.91 14.45
CA ASP A 66 5.84 -11.63 13.17
C ASP A 66 5.20 -10.74 12.07
N ILE A 67 4.13 -10.03 12.41
CA ILE A 67 3.47 -9.10 11.49
C ILE A 67 4.40 -7.93 11.16
N THR A 68 5.12 -7.38 12.12
CA THR A 68 6.09 -6.30 11.90
C THR A 68 7.16 -6.75 10.89
N GLN A 69 7.71 -7.93 11.06
CA GLN A 69 8.70 -8.48 10.14
C GLN A 69 8.12 -8.70 8.74
N TRP A 70 6.86 -9.15 8.66
CA TRP A 70 6.18 -9.39 7.40
C TRP A 70 5.83 -8.09 6.68
N ILE A 71 5.38 -7.03 7.39
CA ILE A 71 4.90 -5.79 6.79
C ILE A 71 6.04 -4.98 6.16
N ASP A 72 7.22 -5.00 6.76
CA ASP A 72 8.38 -4.26 6.28
C ASP A 72 8.78 -4.73 4.88
N GLY A 73 8.77 -3.82 3.92
CA GLY A 73 9.06 -4.12 2.51
C GLY A 73 7.87 -4.60 1.67
N GLN A 74 6.65 -4.71 2.23
CA GLN A 74 5.49 -5.19 1.47
C GLN A 74 4.93 -4.14 0.50
N GLN A 75 4.55 -4.58 -0.69
CA GLN A 75 3.81 -3.79 -1.68
C GLN A 75 2.38 -4.31 -1.90
N PHE A 76 1.99 -5.38 -1.22
CA PHE A 76 0.67 -6.02 -1.31
C PHE A 76 0.23 -6.41 -2.73
N GLY A 77 1.19 -6.63 -3.63
CA GLY A 77 0.92 -6.93 -5.04
C GLY A 77 0.44 -5.74 -5.88
N LEU A 78 0.55 -4.52 -5.36
CA LEU A 78 0.16 -3.30 -6.05
C LEU A 78 1.38 -2.56 -6.59
N THR A 79 1.42 -2.31 -7.89
CA THR A 79 2.54 -1.61 -8.55
C THR A 79 2.55 -0.10 -8.30
N SER A 80 1.42 0.46 -7.84
CA SER A 80 1.29 1.87 -7.46
C SER A 80 1.74 2.17 -6.03
N LEU A 81 2.19 1.16 -5.28
CA LEU A 81 2.71 1.29 -3.94
C LEU A 81 4.22 1.02 -3.93
N GLU A 82 4.95 1.86 -3.21
CA GLU A 82 6.32 1.57 -2.82
C GLU A 82 6.34 0.56 -1.65
N PRO A 83 7.49 -0.07 -1.36
CA PRO A 83 7.60 -0.94 -0.20
C PRO A 83 7.22 -0.23 1.11
N ALA A 84 6.41 -0.88 1.94
CA ALA A 84 6.06 -0.39 3.26
C ALA A 84 7.31 -0.26 4.15
N VAL A 85 7.37 0.79 4.94
CA VAL A 85 8.47 1.07 5.87
C VAL A 85 7.91 1.05 7.29
N PHE A 86 8.37 0.10 8.09
CA PHE A 86 8.02 0.00 9.51
C PHE A 86 8.50 1.24 10.28
N ILE A 87 7.68 1.73 11.21
CA ILE A 87 7.99 2.90 12.06
C ILE A 87 8.12 2.46 13.52
N ASP A 88 7.03 2.00 14.13
CA ASP A 88 7.03 1.56 15.52
C ASP A 88 5.95 0.49 15.77
N ALA A 89 6.12 -0.23 16.87
CA ALA A 89 5.12 -1.15 17.38
C ALA A 89 5.03 -1.02 18.91
N SER A 90 3.83 -0.76 19.40
CA SER A 90 3.59 -0.52 20.82
C SER A 90 2.22 -1.02 21.27
N ARG A 91 2.10 -1.25 22.58
CA ARG A 91 0.80 -1.55 23.18
C ARG A 91 -0.12 -0.34 23.07
N ASP A 92 -1.36 -0.57 22.66
CA ASP A 92 -2.40 0.46 22.60
C ASP A 92 -3.35 0.30 23.80
N GLU A 93 -3.36 1.30 24.67
CA GLU A 93 -4.14 1.29 25.94
C GLU A 93 -5.09 2.49 26.02
N PHE A 94 -5.26 3.25 24.94
CA PHE A 94 -5.93 4.55 24.98
C PHE A 94 -7.46 4.51 24.85
N ASP A 95 -8.06 3.39 24.40
CA ASP A 95 -9.51 3.32 24.24
C ASP A 95 -10.15 2.51 25.37
N PRO A 96 -10.84 3.17 26.34
CA PRO A 96 -11.52 2.47 27.45
C PRO A 96 -12.59 1.47 26.97
N ARG A 97 -13.09 1.60 25.75
CA ARG A 97 -14.05 0.65 25.18
C ARG A 97 -13.41 -0.71 24.89
N MET A 98 -12.08 -0.77 24.85
CA MET A 98 -11.25 -1.94 24.59
C MET A 98 -10.64 -2.55 25.85
N ASP A 99 -11.09 -2.17 27.06
CA ASP A 99 -10.52 -2.65 28.32
C ASP A 99 -10.56 -4.18 28.48
N ASP A 100 -11.51 -4.85 27.81
CA ASP A 100 -11.63 -6.31 27.81
C ASP A 100 -10.68 -7.00 26.78
N TYR A 101 -9.92 -6.20 26.03
CA TYR A 101 -9.01 -6.67 24.98
C TYR A 101 -7.58 -6.18 25.22
N LEU A 102 -6.64 -6.98 24.74
CA LEU A 102 -5.25 -6.56 24.61
C LEU A 102 -5.01 -6.17 23.16
N VAL A 103 -4.47 -4.98 22.96
CA VAL A 103 -4.25 -4.42 21.63
C VAL A 103 -2.79 -4.04 21.44
N TRP A 104 -2.22 -4.44 20.33
CA TRP A 104 -0.88 -4.02 19.89
C TRP A 104 -0.99 -3.30 18.56
N ARG A 105 -0.50 -2.06 18.51
CA ARG A 105 -0.46 -1.25 17.30
C ARG A 105 0.89 -1.39 16.63
N ILE A 106 0.88 -1.53 15.31
CA ILE A 106 2.06 -1.56 14.44
C ILE A 106 1.88 -0.44 13.43
N SER A 107 2.74 0.57 13.47
CA SER A 107 2.69 1.73 12.60
C SER A 107 3.71 1.60 11.48
N PHE A 108 3.29 1.92 10.27
CA PHE A 108 4.15 1.95 9.09
C PHE A 108 3.74 3.06 8.14
N THR A 109 4.65 3.48 7.29
CA THR A 109 4.38 4.41 6.19
C THR A 109 4.54 3.71 4.86
N GLN A 110 3.81 4.19 3.87
CA GLN A 110 3.88 3.64 2.52
C GLN A 110 3.63 4.72 1.48
N SER A 111 4.56 4.89 0.56
CA SER A 111 4.36 5.82 -0.56
C SER A 111 3.44 5.21 -1.60
N ALA A 112 2.53 6.03 -2.12
CA ALA A 112 1.57 5.65 -3.13
C ALA A 112 1.45 6.72 -4.21
N ALA A 113 1.19 6.30 -5.44
CA ALA A 113 0.89 7.18 -6.56
C ALA A 113 -0.62 7.18 -6.82
N PHE A 114 -1.24 8.35 -6.71
CA PHE A 114 -2.67 8.54 -6.94
C PHE A 114 -2.93 9.08 -8.35
N GLY A 115 -3.97 8.58 -8.97
CA GLY A 115 -4.40 8.99 -10.31
C GLY A 115 -3.92 8.05 -11.41
N ALA A 116 -4.31 8.37 -12.63
CA ALA A 116 -3.89 7.62 -13.81
C ALA A 116 -2.40 7.90 -14.08
N ASP A 117 -1.66 6.85 -14.39
CA ASP A 117 -0.28 6.99 -14.85
C ASP A 117 -0.28 7.64 -16.24
N PRO A 118 0.25 8.88 -16.40
CA PRO A 118 0.28 9.57 -17.69
C PRO A 118 1.26 8.91 -18.66
N PHE A 119 2.16 8.05 -18.17
CA PHE A 119 3.10 7.27 -18.96
C PHE A 119 2.66 5.81 -19.11
N ALA A 120 1.48 5.44 -18.58
CA ALA A 120 0.91 4.13 -18.85
C ALA A 120 0.84 3.93 -20.36
N GLN A 121 1.67 3.05 -20.85
CA GLN A 121 1.68 2.73 -22.27
C GLN A 121 0.30 2.17 -22.61
N ILE A 122 -0.45 2.96 -23.37
CA ILE A 122 -1.53 2.39 -24.17
C ILE A 122 -0.80 1.39 -25.06
N ASN A 123 -1.04 0.10 -24.85
CA ASN A 123 -0.51 -0.96 -25.71
C ASN A 123 -1.09 -0.80 -27.12
N SER A 124 -0.61 0.21 -27.82
CA SER A 124 -0.77 0.29 -29.28
C SER A 124 0.29 -0.63 -29.85
N PRO A 125 -0.11 -1.66 -30.57
CA PRO A 125 0.85 -2.53 -31.22
C PRO A 125 1.78 -1.69 -32.09
N LEU A 126 3.08 -1.94 -31.99
CA LEU A 126 4.05 -1.31 -32.87
C LEU A 126 3.81 -1.79 -34.30
N ASN A 127 3.19 -0.95 -35.14
CA ASN A 127 2.84 -1.35 -36.49
C ASN A 127 4.02 -1.31 -37.46
N GLY A 128 5.00 -0.47 -37.20
CA GLY A 128 6.19 -0.38 -38.04
C GLY A 128 7.22 0.60 -37.49
N VAL A 129 8.46 0.44 -37.90
CA VAL A 129 9.55 1.37 -37.58
C VAL A 129 10.15 1.89 -38.90
N TRP A 130 10.24 3.20 -39.02
CA TRP A 130 10.74 3.87 -40.20
C TRP A 130 12.01 4.65 -39.90
N LEU A 131 13.03 4.49 -40.70
CA LEU A 131 14.31 5.17 -40.56
C LEU A 131 14.44 6.32 -41.56
N GLY A 132 14.58 7.54 -41.05
CA GLY A 132 14.99 8.71 -41.82
C GLY A 132 16.46 9.02 -41.61
N LYS A 133 17.15 9.50 -42.66
CA LYS A 133 18.54 9.96 -42.58
C LYS A 133 18.61 11.47 -42.75
N ALA A 134 19.35 12.14 -41.86
CA ALA A 134 19.61 13.56 -42.02
C ALA A 134 20.45 13.80 -43.31
N PRO A 135 20.18 14.89 -44.08
CA PRO A 135 19.28 16.00 -43.74
C PRO A 135 17.79 15.77 -44.03
N ASP A 136 17.42 14.67 -44.71
CA ASP A 136 16.07 14.40 -45.26
C ASP A 136 15.17 13.78 -44.18
N ILE A 137 14.90 14.54 -43.12
CA ILE A 137 14.06 14.16 -41.99
C ILE A 137 12.92 15.17 -41.74
N GLY A 138 11.83 14.70 -41.10
CA GLY A 138 10.67 15.52 -40.75
C GLY A 138 9.50 15.34 -41.74
N ARG A 139 8.43 16.11 -41.50
CA ARG A 139 7.15 15.96 -42.24
C ARG A 139 7.26 16.11 -43.76
N ALA A 140 8.22 16.91 -44.23
CA ALA A 140 8.41 17.15 -45.65
C ALA A 140 9.09 15.98 -46.38
N HIS A 141 9.67 15.05 -45.63
CA HIS A 141 10.52 13.94 -46.12
C HIS A 141 9.97 12.56 -45.72
N VAL A 142 8.68 12.46 -45.48
CA VAL A 142 8.07 11.18 -45.04
C VAL A 142 8.25 10.09 -46.08
N ASP A 143 8.25 10.45 -47.34
CA ASP A 143 8.40 9.53 -48.49
C ASP A 143 9.84 9.01 -48.64
N ASP A 144 10.80 9.68 -48.00
CA ASP A 144 12.24 9.32 -48.02
C ASP A 144 12.60 8.33 -46.91
N TYR A 145 11.65 8.01 -46.00
CA TYR A 145 11.86 7.10 -44.89
C TYR A 145 11.85 5.65 -45.36
N GLN A 146 12.83 4.90 -44.86
CA GLN A 146 12.95 3.47 -45.14
C GLN A 146 12.27 2.65 -44.02
N LEU A 147 11.32 1.80 -44.41
CA LEU A 147 10.75 0.83 -43.49
C LEU A 147 11.78 -0.21 -43.11
N ILE A 148 12.10 -0.32 -41.83
CA ILE A 148 13.09 -1.28 -41.28
C ILE A 148 12.43 -2.42 -40.50
N TYR A 149 11.18 -2.21 -40.04
CA TYR A 149 10.42 -3.22 -39.33
C TYR A 149 8.90 -3.03 -39.61
N GLU A 150 8.21 -4.09 -39.90
CA GLU A 150 6.76 -4.16 -39.96
C GLU A 150 6.27 -5.28 -39.07
N ALA A 151 5.30 -4.96 -38.20
CA ALA A 151 4.66 -5.97 -37.36
C ALA A 151 3.84 -6.91 -38.24
N LYS A 152 4.04 -8.22 -38.09
CA LYS A 152 3.15 -9.20 -38.72
C LYS A 152 1.82 -9.17 -37.96
N PRO A 153 0.67 -9.17 -38.65
CA PRO A 153 -0.60 -9.38 -37.99
C PRO A 153 -0.57 -10.78 -37.37
N ASP A 154 -0.99 -10.86 -36.11
CA ASP A 154 -1.16 -12.16 -35.42
C ASP A 154 -2.18 -13.00 -36.22
N GLU A 155 -1.81 -14.21 -36.63
CA GLU A 155 -2.67 -15.21 -37.22
C GLU A 155 -3.60 -15.83 -36.18
#